data_cd6cf0630efe962112217cc8dbd8d385
#
_entry.id   cd6cf0630efe962112217cc8dbd8d385
#
_cell.length_a   1.000
_cell.length_b   1.000
_cell.length_c   1.000
_cell.angle_alpha   90.00
_cell.angle_beta   90.00
_cell.angle_gamma   90.00
#
_symmetry.space_group_name_H-M   'P 1'
#
loop_
_entity.id
_entity.type
_entity.pdbx_description
1 polymer ?
#
loop_
_entity_poly.entity_id
_entity_poly.type
_entity_poly.pdbx_seq_one_letter_code
_entity_poly.pdbx_strand_id
1 'polypeptide(L)'
;IEALFKTNLKEMMEYHKRFLTRIYPGNFRVDSSNYNPITGWSTGSQIVALNFQNEDESMLLNYAKFKPNGGKKCGYVLKPTYMLHDYTGPEQLSHGDPQKKPVKRVTIRIISAQALRGVVVDAKEEKKTVSPYVEVKVRGLPVDEKNNKIQKTHIVSNNAFHPVWETKADTSGFTFEIANPDFSFFVFKVMNSVGVDKMIGWYAI
;
A
#
# COMPACT_ATOMS: atom_id res chain seq x y z
N ILE A 1 6.85 -18.45 -3.53
CA ILE A 1 7.70 -17.33 -3.07
C ILE A 1 7.51 -17.03 -1.59
N GLU A 2 6.30 -17.00 -1.06
CA GLU A 2 6.03 -16.66 0.35
C GLU A 2 6.73 -17.59 1.35
N ALA A 3 6.80 -18.89 1.04
CA ALA A 3 7.53 -19.84 1.88
C ALA A 3 9.04 -19.56 1.84
N LEU A 4 9.59 -19.34 0.65
CA LEU A 4 11.01 -19.01 0.49
C LEU A 4 11.37 -17.66 1.11
N PHE A 5 10.47 -16.66 1.05
CA PHE A 5 10.65 -15.39 1.73
C PHE A 5 10.88 -15.56 3.22
N LYS A 6 10.15 -16.46 3.86
CA LYS A 6 10.26 -16.70 5.30
C LYS A 6 11.55 -17.43 5.72
N THR A 7 12.08 -18.30 4.86
CA THR A 7 13.19 -19.21 5.19
C THR A 7 14.51 -18.83 4.57
N ASN A 8 14.51 -18.26 3.36
CA ASN A 8 15.69 -18.09 2.51
C ASN A 8 15.80 -16.69 1.90
N LEU A 9 15.40 -15.65 2.65
CA LEU A 9 15.36 -14.30 2.12
C LEU A 9 16.70 -13.80 1.60
N LYS A 10 17.78 -14.05 2.35
CA LYS A 10 19.14 -13.60 1.98
C LYS A 10 19.63 -14.27 0.72
N GLU A 11 19.48 -15.59 0.62
CA GLU A 11 19.86 -16.37 -0.57
C GLU A 11 19.07 -15.92 -1.80
N MET A 12 17.79 -15.62 -1.63
CA MET A 12 16.97 -15.07 -2.71
C MET A 12 17.46 -13.70 -3.17
N MET A 13 17.81 -12.81 -2.24
CA MET A 13 18.34 -11.50 -2.58
C MET A 13 19.68 -11.62 -3.34
N GLU A 14 20.58 -12.49 -2.89
CA GLU A 14 21.85 -12.76 -3.61
C GLU A 14 21.61 -13.34 -5.01
N TYR A 15 20.66 -14.26 -5.13
CA TYR A 15 20.29 -14.83 -6.42
C TYR A 15 19.75 -13.74 -7.38
N HIS A 16 18.86 -12.87 -6.90
CA HIS A 16 18.24 -11.81 -7.70
C HIS A 16 19.17 -10.63 -8.03
N LYS A 17 20.35 -10.57 -7.44
CA LYS A 17 21.41 -9.65 -7.87
C LYS A 17 21.99 -10.04 -9.24
N ARG A 18 21.99 -11.33 -9.56
CA ARG A 18 22.66 -11.90 -10.72
C ARG A 18 21.72 -12.45 -11.79
N PHE A 19 20.55 -12.96 -11.37
CA PHE A 19 19.63 -13.68 -12.24
C PHE A 19 18.26 -13.00 -12.30
N LEU A 20 17.68 -12.94 -13.50
CA LEU A 20 16.32 -12.48 -13.70
C LEU A 20 15.31 -13.52 -13.18
N THR A 21 14.34 -13.07 -12.43
CA THR A 21 13.28 -13.93 -11.90
C THR A 21 11.91 -13.33 -12.18
N ARG A 22 11.02 -14.17 -12.71
CA ARG A 22 9.61 -13.87 -12.90
C ARG A 22 8.78 -14.59 -11.85
N ILE A 23 7.93 -13.82 -11.17
CA ILE A 23 6.91 -14.32 -10.25
C ILE A 23 5.53 -14.04 -10.85
N TYR A 24 4.60 -14.95 -10.68
CA TYR A 24 3.24 -14.82 -11.19
C TYR A 24 2.24 -15.49 -10.22
N PRO A 25 0.94 -15.14 -10.29
CA PRO A 25 -0.09 -15.76 -9.47
C PRO A 25 -0.15 -17.28 -9.70
N GLY A 26 -0.33 -18.05 -8.62
CA GLY A 26 -0.43 -19.51 -8.71
C GLY A 26 -1.69 -19.96 -9.47
N ASN A 27 -1.62 -21.08 -10.18
CA ASN A 27 -2.68 -21.62 -11.02
C ASN A 27 -3.98 -21.99 -10.26
N PHE A 28 -3.91 -22.12 -8.93
CA PHE A 28 -5.07 -22.42 -8.09
C PHE A 28 -5.92 -21.19 -7.70
N ARG A 29 -5.57 -19.99 -8.16
CA ARG A 29 -6.36 -18.77 -7.93
C ARG A 29 -7.44 -18.62 -8.99
N VAL A 30 -8.52 -19.36 -8.82
CA VAL A 30 -9.63 -19.44 -9.78
C VAL A 30 -10.37 -18.11 -9.93
N ASP A 31 -10.35 -17.28 -8.87
CA ASP A 31 -10.95 -15.95 -8.80
C ASP A 31 -10.09 -14.84 -9.45
N SER A 32 -8.96 -15.19 -10.06
CA SER A 32 -7.98 -14.25 -10.60
C SER A 32 -7.40 -13.27 -9.56
N SER A 33 -7.52 -13.56 -8.27
CA SER A 33 -6.94 -12.71 -7.22
C SER A 33 -5.42 -12.63 -7.33
N ASN A 34 -4.85 -11.50 -6.92
CA ASN A 34 -3.42 -11.29 -6.90
C ASN A 34 -2.80 -11.70 -5.55
N TYR A 35 -1.53 -12.07 -5.57
CA TYR A 35 -0.70 -12.21 -4.38
C TYR A 35 -0.15 -10.85 -3.95
N ASN A 36 0.39 -10.76 -2.74
CA ASN A 36 1.06 -9.53 -2.29
C ASN A 36 2.36 -9.31 -3.06
N PRO A 37 2.46 -8.30 -3.95
CA PRO A 37 3.65 -8.09 -4.78
C PRO A 37 4.86 -7.60 -3.99
N ILE A 38 4.66 -7.02 -2.80
CA ILE A 38 5.74 -6.52 -1.94
C ILE A 38 6.71 -7.65 -1.60
N THR A 39 6.22 -8.86 -1.37
CA THR A 39 7.07 -10.03 -1.11
C THR A 39 8.06 -10.29 -2.26
N GLY A 40 7.60 -10.17 -3.51
CA GLY A 40 8.47 -10.31 -4.67
C GLY A 40 9.48 -9.18 -4.79
N TRP A 41 9.03 -7.95 -4.66
CA TRP A 41 9.91 -6.78 -4.75
C TRP A 41 10.96 -6.76 -3.64
N SER A 42 10.58 -7.11 -2.42
CA SER A 42 11.48 -7.13 -1.26
C SER A 42 12.53 -8.22 -1.32
N THR A 43 12.33 -9.25 -2.11
CA THR A 43 13.38 -10.25 -2.42
C THR A 43 14.28 -9.83 -3.58
N GLY A 44 13.94 -8.77 -4.30
CA GLY A 44 14.66 -8.27 -5.46
C GLY A 44 14.24 -8.90 -6.79
N SER A 45 13.11 -9.63 -6.86
CA SER A 45 12.58 -10.15 -8.13
C SER A 45 12.29 -9.01 -9.10
N GLN A 46 12.74 -9.16 -10.34
CA GLN A 46 12.66 -8.11 -11.35
C GLN A 46 11.32 -8.08 -12.07
N ILE A 47 10.68 -9.23 -12.26
CA ILE A 47 9.43 -9.36 -13.01
C ILE A 47 8.37 -9.94 -12.08
N VAL A 48 7.57 -9.07 -11.47
CA VAL A 48 6.49 -9.41 -10.56
C VAL A 48 5.17 -9.23 -11.30
N ALA A 49 4.70 -10.30 -11.93
CA ALA A 49 3.51 -10.29 -12.77
C ALA A 49 2.23 -10.40 -11.94
N LEU A 50 1.21 -9.64 -12.30
CA LEU A 50 -0.10 -9.60 -11.66
C LEU A 50 -1.23 -9.79 -12.68
N ASN A 51 -2.39 -10.18 -12.21
CA ASN A 51 -3.64 -10.23 -12.97
C ASN A 51 -4.21 -8.82 -13.09
N PHE A 52 -3.91 -8.12 -14.17
CA PHE A 52 -4.29 -6.72 -14.39
C PHE A 52 -5.79 -6.49 -14.55
N GLN A 53 -6.56 -7.53 -14.86
CA GLN A 53 -8.02 -7.48 -14.92
C GLN A 53 -8.70 -7.37 -13.55
N ASN A 54 -7.97 -7.66 -12.45
CA ASN A 54 -8.49 -7.59 -11.10
C ASN A 54 -7.92 -6.35 -10.40
N GLU A 55 -8.74 -5.32 -10.22
CA GLU A 55 -8.38 -4.08 -9.54
C GLU A 55 -8.43 -4.26 -8.01
N ASP A 56 -7.67 -5.20 -7.49
CA ASP A 56 -7.50 -5.43 -6.06
C ASP A 56 -6.40 -4.52 -5.44
N GLU A 57 -6.20 -4.66 -4.14
CA GLU A 57 -5.18 -3.87 -3.43
C GLU A 57 -3.76 -4.13 -3.95
N SER A 58 -3.47 -5.32 -4.43
CA SER A 58 -2.17 -5.67 -5.03
C SER A 58 -1.89 -4.87 -6.30
N MET A 59 -2.91 -4.65 -7.13
CA MET A 59 -2.82 -3.77 -8.29
C MET A 59 -2.66 -2.30 -7.90
N LEU A 60 -3.34 -1.85 -6.83
CA LEU A 60 -3.15 -0.51 -6.31
C LEU A 60 -1.71 -0.27 -5.85
N LEU A 61 -1.12 -1.23 -5.14
CA LEU A 61 0.29 -1.20 -4.74
C LEU A 61 1.25 -1.20 -5.94
N ASN A 62 0.91 -1.98 -6.98
CA ASN A 62 1.67 -1.98 -8.23
C ASN A 62 1.66 -0.60 -8.90
N TYR A 63 0.52 0.06 -8.98
CA TYR A 63 0.44 1.42 -9.51
C TYR A 63 1.25 2.41 -8.69
N ALA A 64 1.23 2.29 -7.35
CA ALA A 64 2.03 3.13 -6.47
C ALA A 64 3.54 2.90 -6.67
N LYS A 65 3.98 1.64 -6.78
CA LYS A 65 5.39 1.27 -6.98
C LYS A 65 5.98 1.87 -8.26
N PHE A 66 5.21 1.91 -9.35
CA PHE A 66 5.67 2.41 -10.64
C PHE A 66 5.34 3.89 -10.90
N LYS A 67 4.67 4.57 -9.97
CA LYS A 67 4.33 5.99 -10.10
C LYS A 67 5.53 6.93 -10.24
N PRO A 68 6.69 6.70 -9.57
CA PRO A 68 7.90 7.53 -9.75
C PRO A 68 8.40 7.61 -11.18
N ASN A 69 8.02 6.66 -12.05
CA ASN A 69 8.36 6.67 -13.47
C ASN A 69 7.53 7.70 -14.27
N GLY A 70 7.47 8.94 -13.80
CA GLY A 70 6.75 10.02 -14.47
C GLY A 70 5.21 9.85 -14.48
N GLY A 71 4.67 9.10 -13.51
CA GLY A 71 3.23 8.85 -13.38
C GLY A 71 2.65 7.84 -14.37
N LYS A 72 3.48 7.20 -15.20
CA LYS A 72 3.04 6.24 -16.24
C LYS A 72 2.63 4.87 -15.71
N LYS A 73 2.86 4.59 -14.43
CA LYS A 73 2.50 3.34 -13.75
C LYS A 73 3.09 2.08 -14.41
N CYS A 74 4.23 2.20 -15.06
CA CYS A 74 4.90 1.12 -15.80
C CYS A 74 6.41 1.34 -15.86
N GLY A 75 7.13 0.43 -16.49
CA GLY A 75 8.56 0.48 -16.72
C GLY A 75 9.36 -0.25 -15.63
N TYR A 76 10.54 0.28 -15.30
CA TYR A 76 11.44 -0.28 -14.30
C TYR A 76 11.65 0.71 -13.16
N VAL A 77 11.68 0.19 -11.94
CA VAL A 77 12.05 0.94 -10.74
C VAL A 77 13.40 0.41 -10.27
N LEU A 78 14.34 1.31 -10.02
CA LEU A 78 15.66 0.94 -9.51
C LEU A 78 15.50 0.27 -8.14
N LYS A 79 16.19 -0.84 -7.95
CA LYS A 79 16.29 -1.50 -6.65
C LYS A 79 17.01 -0.61 -5.64
N PRO A 80 16.67 -0.71 -4.35
CA PRO A 80 17.50 -0.12 -3.30
C PRO A 80 18.96 -0.56 -3.43
N THR A 81 19.89 0.31 -3.05
CA THR A 81 21.34 0.09 -3.21
C THR A 81 21.81 -1.23 -2.60
N TYR A 82 21.27 -1.61 -1.45
CA TYR A 82 21.62 -2.86 -0.77
C TYR A 82 21.13 -4.14 -1.49
N MET A 83 20.33 -4.00 -2.54
CA MET A 83 19.92 -5.12 -3.42
C MET A 83 20.68 -5.15 -4.75
N LEU A 84 21.62 -4.24 -4.96
CA LEU A 84 22.46 -4.23 -6.14
C LEU A 84 23.66 -5.16 -5.96
N HIS A 85 24.29 -5.48 -7.09
CA HIS A 85 25.51 -6.28 -7.11
C HIS A 85 26.61 -5.61 -6.23
N ASP A 86 27.39 -6.45 -5.55
CA ASP A 86 28.53 -6.05 -4.72
C ASP A 86 28.25 -5.20 -3.47
N TYR A 87 26.97 -5.03 -3.08
CA TYR A 87 26.66 -4.37 -1.83
C TYR A 87 26.80 -5.32 -0.63
N THR A 88 27.56 -4.90 0.40
CA THR A 88 27.82 -5.68 1.64
C THR A 88 27.51 -4.90 2.92
N GLY A 89 26.75 -3.80 2.80
CA GLY A 89 26.42 -2.94 3.93
C GLY A 89 25.43 -3.55 4.92
N PRO A 90 25.23 -2.90 6.08
CA PRO A 90 24.39 -3.41 7.17
C PRO A 90 22.90 -3.51 6.83
N GLU A 91 22.40 -2.68 5.91
CA GLU A 91 20.98 -2.68 5.52
C GLU A 91 20.55 -4.00 4.89
N GLN A 92 21.45 -4.67 4.15
CA GLN A 92 21.18 -6.00 3.62
C GLN A 92 20.95 -7.03 4.71
N LEU A 93 21.68 -6.93 5.82
CA LEU A 93 21.59 -7.87 6.94
C LEU A 93 20.29 -7.67 7.73
N SER A 94 19.79 -6.45 7.83
CA SER A 94 18.59 -6.10 8.59
C SER A 94 17.30 -6.04 7.74
N HIS A 95 17.41 -6.23 6.42
CA HIS A 95 16.25 -6.24 5.55
C HIS A 95 15.34 -7.45 5.86
N GLY A 96 14.05 -7.15 6.07
CA GLY A 96 13.06 -8.18 6.42
C GLY A 96 13.16 -8.71 7.87
N ASP A 97 14.07 -8.21 8.69
CA ASP A 97 14.15 -8.57 10.11
C ASP A 97 12.85 -8.17 10.82
N PRO A 98 12.14 -9.12 11.44
CA PRO A 98 10.91 -8.84 12.18
C PRO A 98 11.10 -7.97 13.42
N GLN A 99 12.33 -7.80 13.90
CA GLN A 99 12.70 -6.95 15.03
C GLN A 99 13.35 -5.62 14.60
N LYS A 100 13.42 -5.34 13.29
CA LYS A 100 14.00 -4.10 12.80
C LYS A 100 13.29 -2.89 13.39
N LYS A 101 14.08 -1.99 13.98
CA LYS A 101 13.56 -0.74 14.55
C LYS A 101 13.12 0.22 13.44
N PRO A 102 12.11 1.06 13.69
CA PRO A 102 11.74 2.12 12.75
C PRO A 102 12.91 3.04 12.45
N VAL A 103 13.08 3.36 11.16
CA VAL A 103 14.11 4.29 10.68
C VAL A 103 13.53 5.62 10.20
N LYS A 104 12.21 5.64 9.95
CA LYS A 104 11.48 6.86 9.58
C LYS A 104 10.18 6.96 10.37
N ARG A 105 9.85 8.20 10.75
CA ARG A 105 8.52 8.57 11.26
C ARG A 105 7.84 9.44 10.21
N VAL A 106 6.63 9.07 9.82
CA VAL A 106 5.83 9.78 8.82
C VAL A 106 4.54 10.25 9.48
N THR A 107 4.24 11.54 9.37
CA THR A 107 2.97 12.11 9.82
C THR A 107 2.14 12.51 8.61
N ILE A 108 0.92 12.01 8.54
CA ILE A 108 -0.03 12.24 7.45
C ILE A 108 -1.22 13.00 8.00
N ARG A 109 -1.52 14.15 7.40
CA ARG A 109 -2.72 14.94 7.74
C ARG A 109 -3.72 14.84 6.61
N ILE A 110 -4.94 14.46 6.94
CA ILE A 110 -6.06 14.43 6.00
C ILE A 110 -6.81 15.75 6.16
N ILE A 111 -6.69 16.61 5.17
CA ILE A 111 -7.20 17.99 5.25
C ILE A 111 -8.67 18.02 4.84
N SER A 112 -8.96 17.68 3.61
CA SER A 112 -10.31 17.79 3.02
C SER A 112 -10.45 16.92 1.79
N ALA A 113 -11.67 16.77 1.30
CA ALA A 113 -11.95 16.26 -0.04
C ALA A 113 -12.99 17.15 -0.73
N GLN A 114 -13.16 16.99 -2.02
CA GLN A 114 -14.12 17.72 -2.83
C GLN A 114 -14.92 16.78 -3.71
N ALA A 115 -16.21 17.08 -3.86
CA ALA A 115 -17.12 16.43 -4.81
C ALA A 115 -17.04 14.90 -4.77
N LEU A 116 -17.10 14.30 -3.58
CA LEU A 116 -17.13 12.86 -3.41
C LEU A 116 -18.41 12.30 -4.04
N ARG A 117 -18.25 11.38 -4.98
CA ARG A 117 -19.40 10.72 -5.59
C ARG A 117 -20.05 9.79 -4.57
N GLY A 118 -21.38 9.88 -4.43
CA GLY A 118 -22.13 8.90 -3.67
C GLY A 118 -22.00 7.52 -4.31
N VAL A 119 -21.79 6.48 -3.49
CA VAL A 119 -21.90 5.10 -3.98
C VAL A 119 -23.39 4.86 -4.24
N VAL A 120 -23.82 4.96 -5.48
CA VAL A 120 -25.17 4.56 -5.90
C VAL A 120 -25.23 3.04 -5.78
N VAL A 121 -25.96 2.56 -4.81
CA VAL A 121 -26.08 1.11 -4.54
C VAL A 121 -27.32 0.52 -5.22
N ASP A 122 -28.30 1.35 -5.53
CA ASP A 122 -29.51 0.91 -6.22
C ASP A 122 -30.18 2.09 -6.93
N ALA A 123 -30.58 1.89 -8.16
CA ALA A 123 -31.30 2.92 -8.96
C ALA A 123 -32.65 3.35 -8.36
N LYS A 124 -33.11 2.70 -7.30
CA LYS A 124 -34.37 2.97 -6.59
C LYS A 124 -34.20 3.85 -5.33
N GLU A 125 -33.00 4.13 -4.87
CA GLU A 125 -32.77 5.00 -3.71
C GLU A 125 -32.27 6.38 -4.15
N GLU A 126 -33.19 7.27 -4.47
CA GLU A 126 -32.93 8.69 -4.65
C GLU A 126 -32.39 9.31 -3.36
N LYS A 127 -31.21 9.95 -3.45
CA LYS A 127 -30.52 10.72 -2.40
C LYS A 127 -29.91 9.90 -1.25
N LYS A 128 -28.86 9.14 -1.52
CA LYS A 128 -27.98 8.72 -0.42
C LYS A 128 -27.01 9.86 -0.04
N THR A 129 -27.23 10.39 1.15
CA THR A 129 -26.29 11.28 1.83
C THR A 129 -24.97 10.52 2.04
N VAL A 130 -23.86 11.20 1.80
CA VAL A 130 -22.51 10.66 2.03
C VAL A 130 -21.97 11.27 3.31
N SER A 131 -21.61 10.40 4.25
CA SER A 131 -20.93 10.77 5.51
C SER A 131 -19.52 10.19 5.47
N PRO A 132 -18.56 10.92 4.86
CA PRO A 132 -17.26 10.37 4.56
C PRO A 132 -16.32 10.36 5.76
N TYR A 133 -15.43 9.37 5.78
CA TYR A 133 -14.22 9.33 6.58
C TYR A 133 -13.09 8.71 5.77
N VAL A 134 -11.86 8.90 6.22
CA VAL A 134 -10.68 8.36 5.55
C VAL A 134 -9.97 7.38 6.47
N GLU A 135 -9.67 6.21 5.94
CA GLU A 135 -8.77 5.25 6.56
C GLU A 135 -7.40 5.34 5.92
N VAL A 136 -6.37 5.33 6.75
CA VAL A 136 -4.97 5.23 6.31
C VAL A 136 -4.35 4.01 6.94
N LYS A 137 -3.74 3.16 6.10
CA LYS A 137 -2.98 2.00 6.56
C LYS A 137 -1.64 1.90 5.87
N VAL A 138 -0.68 1.30 6.56
CA VAL A 138 0.61 0.91 6.00
C VAL A 138 0.48 -0.47 5.37
N ARG A 139 1.03 -0.61 4.15
CA ARG A 139 1.30 -1.89 3.50
C ARG A 139 2.79 -1.99 3.26
N GLY A 140 3.40 -3.08 3.67
CA GLY A 140 4.84 -3.21 3.64
C GLY A 140 5.30 -4.61 4.01
N LEU A 141 6.52 -4.69 4.53
CA LEU A 141 7.00 -5.91 5.17
C LEU A 141 6.25 -6.16 6.48
N PRO A 142 6.23 -7.43 6.97
CA PRO A 142 5.42 -7.80 8.14
C PRO A 142 5.65 -6.93 9.37
N VAL A 143 6.88 -6.46 9.60
CA VAL A 143 7.22 -5.57 10.72
C VAL A 143 6.52 -4.22 10.60
N ASP A 144 6.46 -3.64 9.40
CA ASP A 144 5.83 -2.35 9.16
C ASP A 144 4.30 -2.44 9.28
N GLU A 145 3.70 -3.51 8.76
CA GLU A 145 2.26 -3.74 8.90
C GLU A 145 1.84 -4.01 10.34
N LYS A 146 2.62 -4.80 11.08
CA LYS A 146 2.35 -5.15 12.49
C LYS A 146 2.44 -3.94 13.42
N ASN A 147 3.41 -3.07 13.19
CA ASN A 147 3.68 -1.93 14.06
C ASN A 147 2.75 -0.74 13.79
N ASN A 148 2.08 -0.72 12.66
CA ASN A 148 1.24 0.40 12.24
C ASN A 148 -0.23 -0.02 12.12
N LYS A 149 -1.03 0.33 13.12
CA LYS A 149 -2.47 0.12 13.08
C LYS A 149 -3.12 1.04 12.05
N ILE A 150 -4.27 0.61 11.50
CA ILE A 150 -5.11 1.47 10.67
C ILE A 150 -5.57 2.67 11.50
N GLN A 151 -5.40 3.86 10.94
CA GLN A 151 -5.87 5.11 11.54
C GLN A 151 -7.01 5.68 10.69
N LYS A 152 -8.00 6.29 11.36
CA LYS A 152 -9.22 6.78 10.73
C LYS A 152 -9.50 8.21 11.17
N THR A 153 -9.97 9.03 10.24
CA THR A 153 -10.52 10.34 10.58
C THR A 153 -11.87 10.21 11.28
N HIS A 154 -12.36 11.28 11.87
CA HIS A 154 -13.76 11.38 12.26
C HIS A 154 -14.67 11.37 11.02
N ILE A 155 -15.95 11.04 11.21
CA ILE A 155 -16.96 11.06 10.17
C ILE A 155 -17.47 12.49 9.99
N VAL A 156 -17.49 13.00 8.76
CA VAL A 156 -18.12 14.27 8.42
C VAL A 156 -19.54 13.98 7.92
N SER A 157 -20.54 14.25 8.76
CA SER A 157 -21.92 13.88 8.47
C SER A 157 -22.50 14.64 7.29
N ASN A 158 -23.16 13.92 6.38
CA ASN A 158 -23.96 14.45 5.26
C ASN A 158 -23.26 15.50 4.41
N ASN A 159 -21.96 15.35 4.20
CA ASN A 159 -21.17 16.29 3.42
C ASN A 159 -20.29 15.57 2.38
N ALA A 160 -20.84 15.33 1.20
CA ALA A 160 -20.10 14.79 0.07
C ALA A 160 -19.35 15.87 -0.71
N PHE A 161 -19.79 17.11 -0.61
CA PHE A 161 -19.31 18.16 -1.50
C PHE A 161 -17.96 18.73 -1.04
N HIS A 162 -17.83 19.02 0.25
CA HIS A 162 -16.61 19.61 0.80
C HIS A 162 -16.37 19.15 2.25
N PRO A 163 -16.11 17.86 2.50
CA PRO A 163 -15.75 17.41 3.84
C PRO A 163 -14.36 17.94 4.22
N VAL A 164 -14.24 18.42 5.45
CA VAL A 164 -13.00 18.92 6.05
C VAL A 164 -12.72 18.13 7.32
N TRP A 165 -11.56 17.51 7.42
CA TRP A 165 -11.13 16.73 8.58
C TRP A 165 -10.10 17.47 9.44
N GLU A 166 -9.25 18.30 8.82
CA GLU A 166 -8.33 19.15 9.57
C GLU A 166 -9.08 20.34 10.16
N THR A 167 -8.94 20.57 11.45
CA THR A 167 -9.51 21.75 12.13
C THR A 167 -8.38 22.57 12.75
N LYS A 168 -8.67 23.85 13.11
CA LYS A 168 -7.69 24.70 13.83
C LYS A 168 -7.28 24.09 15.18
N ALA A 169 -8.14 23.25 15.77
CA ALA A 169 -7.92 22.61 17.06
C ALA A 169 -7.20 21.28 16.96
N ASP A 170 -7.24 20.61 15.81
CA ASP A 170 -6.59 19.33 15.59
C ASP A 170 -5.80 19.34 14.26
N THR A 171 -4.49 19.52 14.39
CA THR A 171 -3.53 19.49 13.30
C THR A 171 -2.51 18.35 13.47
N SER A 172 -2.71 17.45 14.44
CA SER A 172 -1.73 16.43 14.83
C SER A 172 -1.45 15.40 13.73
N GLY A 173 -2.49 14.97 13.02
CA GLY A 173 -2.36 13.98 11.95
C GLY A 173 -2.08 12.55 12.45
N PHE A 174 -1.99 11.63 11.51
CA PHE A 174 -1.68 10.22 11.75
C PHE A 174 -0.19 9.98 11.70
N THR A 175 0.38 9.38 12.73
CA THR A 175 1.82 9.08 12.80
C THR A 175 2.05 7.60 12.62
N PHE A 176 3.00 7.27 11.75
CA PHE A 176 3.42 5.92 11.41
C PHE A 176 4.94 5.80 11.56
N GLU A 177 5.38 4.65 12.05
CA GLU A 177 6.80 4.33 12.22
C GLU A 177 7.21 3.24 11.23
N ILE A 178 8.14 3.57 10.33
CA ILE A 178 8.51 2.74 9.19
C ILE A 178 9.94 2.21 9.36
N ALA A 179 10.07 0.89 9.31
CA ALA A 179 11.35 0.19 9.37
C ALA A 179 11.96 -0.06 7.98
N ASN A 180 11.12 -0.26 6.96
CA ASN A 180 11.55 -0.57 5.59
C ASN A 180 10.91 0.39 4.57
N PRO A 181 11.40 1.64 4.47
CA PRO A 181 10.76 2.67 3.63
C PRO A 181 10.67 2.32 2.14
N ASP A 182 11.64 1.56 1.60
CA ASP A 182 11.69 1.19 0.18
C ASP A 182 10.55 0.24 -0.25
N PHE A 183 9.91 -0.40 0.74
CA PHE A 183 8.85 -1.39 0.52
C PHE A 183 7.59 -1.09 1.34
N SER A 184 7.47 0.14 1.84
CA SER A 184 6.29 0.57 2.59
C SER A 184 5.46 1.56 1.77
N PHE A 185 4.16 1.31 1.74
CA PHE A 185 3.17 2.10 1.02
C PHE A 185 2.09 2.55 1.99
N PHE A 186 1.60 3.76 1.80
CA PHE A 186 0.41 4.25 2.48
C PHE A 186 -0.80 4.06 1.58
N VAL A 187 -1.77 3.31 2.06
CA VAL A 187 -3.05 3.09 1.38
C VAL A 187 -4.12 3.92 2.06
N PHE A 188 -4.74 4.79 1.28
CA PHE A 188 -5.84 5.66 1.67
C PHE A 188 -7.14 5.08 1.14
N LYS A 189 -8.16 4.96 2.00
CA LYS A 189 -9.52 4.59 1.60
C LYS A 189 -10.48 5.67 2.04
N VAL A 190 -11.22 6.23 1.11
CA VAL A 190 -12.34 7.12 1.42
C VAL A 190 -13.58 6.25 1.54
N MET A 191 -14.20 6.29 2.70
CA MET A 191 -15.33 5.44 3.07
C MET A 191 -16.58 6.28 3.30
N ASN A 192 -17.75 5.72 3.03
CA ASN A 192 -19.04 6.26 3.43
C ASN A 192 -19.59 5.45 4.60
N SER A 193 -19.92 6.09 5.70
CA SER A 193 -20.44 5.45 6.92
C SER A 193 -21.96 5.28 6.95
N VAL A 194 -22.68 5.68 5.92
CA VAL A 194 -24.14 5.54 5.88
C VAL A 194 -24.55 4.10 5.58
N GLY A 195 -25.22 3.46 6.53
CA GLY A 195 -25.61 2.06 6.45
C GLY A 195 -24.42 1.12 6.69
N VAL A 196 -24.13 0.24 5.74
CA VAL A 196 -22.91 -0.57 5.77
C VAL A 196 -21.77 0.26 5.17
N ASP A 197 -20.63 0.30 5.84
CA ASP A 197 -19.45 1.03 5.37
C ASP A 197 -19.09 0.63 3.93
N LYS A 198 -19.09 1.61 3.02
CA LYS A 198 -18.79 1.41 1.61
C LYS A 198 -17.62 2.26 1.18
N MET A 199 -16.74 1.67 0.40
CA MET A 199 -15.62 2.40 -0.17
C MET A 199 -16.07 3.28 -1.32
N ILE A 200 -15.75 4.58 -1.26
CA ILE A 200 -15.96 5.56 -2.32
C ILE A 200 -14.79 5.53 -3.30
N GLY A 201 -13.59 5.42 -2.78
CA GLY A 201 -12.37 5.36 -3.56
C GLY A 201 -11.16 5.03 -2.71
N TRP A 202 -10.06 4.71 -3.38
CA TRP A 202 -8.78 4.40 -2.73
C TRP A 202 -7.60 4.90 -3.53
N TYR A 203 -6.47 5.04 -2.85
CA TYR A 203 -5.22 5.49 -3.44
C TYR A 203 -4.03 4.94 -2.66
N ALA A 204 -2.89 4.76 -3.32
CA ALA A 204 -1.64 4.39 -2.66
C ALA A 204 -0.45 5.24 -3.15
N ILE A 205 0.47 5.50 -2.23
CA ILE A 205 1.76 6.14 -2.47
C ILE A 205 2.87 5.38 -1.77
#